data_80e197e7170b6ef157fe33129d86687a
#
_entry.id   80e197e7170b6ef157fe33129d86687a
#
_cell.length_a   1.000
_cell.length_b   1.000
_cell.length_c   1.000
_cell.angle_alpha   90.00
_cell.angle_beta   90.00
_cell.angle_gamma   90.00
#
_symmetry.space_group_name_H-M   'P 1'
#
loop_
_entity.id
_entity.type
_entity.pdbx_description
1 polymer ?
#
loop_
_entity_poly.entity_id
_entity_poly.type
_entity_poly.pdbx_seq_one_letter_code
_entity_poly.pdbx_strand_id
1 'polypeptide(L)'
;MPDALVAWLRDVEELRSLPQRYARAIDARDIDGLALLFHPDGVVDGMRGSSPVPAYIDGLRDAKRVFESSMHVLGDPLISHEPGSATAHLDTYAVVHQLDKVDGSGGDATLGVRYLDDVVQRGGRWVIRHRQARILWHRASAG
;
A
#
# COMPACT_ATOMS: atom_id res chain seq x y z
N MET A 1 -18.96 24.07 10.95
CA MET A 1 -19.74 24.27 9.71
C MET A 1 -20.01 22.92 9.07
N PRO A 2 -21.26 22.62 8.68
CA PRO A 2 -21.59 21.33 8.06
C PRO A 2 -20.74 21.00 6.84
N ASP A 3 -20.49 22.00 5.98
CA ASP A 3 -19.70 21.79 4.76
C ASP A 3 -18.24 21.43 5.03
N ALA A 4 -17.62 22.06 6.03
CA ALA A 4 -16.25 21.75 6.43
C ALA A 4 -16.15 20.35 7.05
N LEU A 5 -17.14 19.94 7.82
CA LEU A 5 -17.19 18.60 8.39
C LEU A 5 -17.39 17.55 7.29
N VAL A 6 -18.28 17.80 6.35
CA VAL A 6 -18.51 16.89 5.20
C VAL A 6 -17.24 16.75 4.37
N ALA A 7 -16.56 17.85 4.08
CA ALA A 7 -15.31 17.83 3.35
C ALA A 7 -14.23 17.00 4.08
N TRP A 8 -14.10 17.20 5.39
CA TRP A 8 -13.16 16.43 6.21
C TRP A 8 -13.50 14.93 6.24
N LEU A 9 -14.79 14.59 6.38
CA LEU A 9 -15.23 13.19 6.35
C LEU A 9 -14.96 12.52 5.00
N ARG A 10 -15.12 13.25 3.88
CA ARG A 10 -14.74 12.75 2.55
C ARG A 10 -13.24 12.48 2.45
N ASP A 11 -12.42 13.38 2.96
CA ASP A 11 -10.97 13.20 3.01
C ASP A 11 -10.59 11.95 3.83
N VAL A 12 -11.16 11.82 5.03
CA VAL A 12 -10.89 10.68 5.91
C VAL A 12 -11.30 9.36 5.23
N GLU A 13 -12.45 9.32 4.55
CA GLU A 13 -12.89 8.11 3.86
C GLU A 13 -12.01 7.77 2.67
N GLU A 14 -11.57 8.76 1.89
CA GLU A 14 -10.62 8.55 0.79
C GLU A 14 -9.27 8.06 1.33
N LEU A 15 -8.75 8.69 2.38
CA LEU A 15 -7.52 8.28 3.04
C LEU A 15 -7.59 6.85 3.55
N ARG A 16 -8.70 6.47 4.19
CA ARG A 16 -8.95 5.11 4.66
C ARG A 16 -8.91 4.09 3.52
N SER A 17 -9.40 4.48 2.36
CA SER A 17 -9.46 3.60 1.19
C SER A 17 -8.11 3.36 0.50
N LEU A 18 -7.12 4.22 0.71
CA LEU A 18 -5.81 4.11 0.02
C LEU A 18 -5.11 2.77 0.26
N PRO A 19 -4.91 2.30 1.50
CA PRO A 19 -4.30 0.99 1.73
C PRO A 19 -5.12 -0.15 1.11
N GLN A 20 -6.44 -0.06 1.12
CA GLN A 20 -7.33 -1.05 0.53
C GLN A 20 -7.18 -1.12 -1.00
N ARG A 21 -7.10 0.03 -1.65
CA ARG A 21 -6.87 0.10 -3.10
C ARG A 21 -5.48 -0.41 -3.48
N TYR A 22 -4.48 -0.10 -2.66
CA TYR A 22 -3.13 -0.66 -2.83
C TYR A 22 -3.14 -2.18 -2.77
N ALA A 23 -3.74 -2.76 -1.74
CA ALA A 23 -3.81 -4.20 -1.55
C ALA A 23 -4.45 -4.89 -2.77
N ARG A 24 -5.56 -4.37 -3.25
CA ARG A 24 -6.25 -4.95 -4.41
C ARG A 24 -5.45 -4.82 -5.69
N ALA A 25 -4.81 -3.70 -5.92
CA ALA A 25 -4.00 -3.47 -7.12
C ALA A 25 -2.76 -4.40 -7.13
N ILE A 26 -2.05 -4.51 -6.01
CA ILE A 26 -0.86 -5.37 -5.95
C ILE A 26 -1.23 -6.84 -6.04
N ASP A 27 -2.29 -7.30 -5.40
CA ASP A 27 -2.73 -8.70 -5.45
C ASP A 27 -3.24 -9.08 -6.84
N ALA A 28 -3.92 -8.16 -7.53
CA ALA A 28 -4.38 -8.36 -8.91
C ALA A 28 -3.28 -8.13 -9.96
N ARG A 29 -2.10 -7.66 -9.56
CA ARG A 29 -1.03 -7.27 -10.49
C ARG A 29 -1.46 -6.15 -11.45
N ASP A 30 -2.35 -5.29 -11.01
CA ASP A 30 -2.74 -4.07 -11.71
C ASP A 30 -1.71 -2.97 -11.43
N ILE A 31 -0.59 -3.02 -12.15
CA ILE A 31 0.53 -2.10 -11.90
C ILE A 31 0.17 -0.67 -12.33
N ASP A 32 -0.61 -0.49 -13.37
CA ASP A 32 -1.07 0.84 -13.77
C ASP A 32 -1.98 1.47 -12.71
N GLY A 33 -2.93 0.70 -12.17
CA GLY A 33 -3.77 1.14 -11.06
C GLY A 33 -2.97 1.44 -9.81
N LEU A 34 -1.96 0.62 -9.52
CA LEU A 34 -1.05 0.83 -8.40
C LEU A 34 -0.29 2.15 -8.52
N ALA A 35 0.24 2.44 -9.71
CA ALA A 35 1.02 3.66 -9.97
C ALA A 35 0.21 4.94 -9.68
N LEU A 36 -1.10 4.91 -9.92
CA LEU A 36 -1.98 6.06 -9.67
C LEU A 36 -2.17 6.38 -8.18
N LEU A 37 -1.83 5.46 -7.28
CA LEU A 37 -1.94 5.66 -5.84
C LEU A 37 -0.73 6.41 -5.26
N PHE A 38 0.33 6.58 -6.03
CA PHE A 38 1.58 7.21 -5.60
C PHE A 38 1.82 8.54 -6.29
N HIS A 39 2.45 9.46 -5.56
CA HIS A 39 2.96 10.69 -6.16
C HIS A 39 4.14 10.33 -7.08
N PRO A 40 4.23 10.87 -8.31
CA PRO A 40 5.33 10.54 -9.25
C PRO A 40 6.72 10.90 -8.73
N ASP A 41 6.83 11.88 -7.83
CA ASP A 41 8.09 12.29 -7.19
C ASP A 41 8.27 11.65 -5.81
N GLY A 42 7.46 10.65 -5.48
CA GLY A 42 7.50 9.98 -4.19
C GLY A 42 8.62 8.96 -4.07
N VAL A 43 8.71 8.38 -2.88
CA VAL A 43 9.72 7.38 -2.51
C VAL A 43 9.05 6.21 -1.78
N VAL A 44 9.50 5.01 -2.07
CA VAL A 44 9.13 3.79 -1.35
C VAL A 44 10.36 3.18 -0.69
N ASP A 45 10.33 3.07 0.63
CA ASP A 45 11.32 2.34 1.41
C ASP A 45 10.75 0.96 1.72
N GLY A 46 11.32 -0.07 1.14
CA GLY A 46 10.86 -1.46 1.31
C GLY A 46 12.01 -2.41 1.63
N MET A 47 11.75 -3.71 1.49
CA MET A 47 12.73 -4.76 1.80
C MET A 47 14.03 -4.64 1.00
N ARG A 48 13.96 -4.07 -0.18
CA ARG A 48 15.12 -3.93 -1.10
C ARG A 48 15.80 -2.57 -1.00
N GLY A 49 15.45 -1.77 0.01
CA GLY A 49 15.96 -0.42 0.20
C GLY A 49 15.01 0.65 -0.32
N SER A 50 15.56 1.85 -0.50
CA SER A 50 14.80 3.03 -0.92
C SER A 50 14.79 3.16 -2.44
N SER A 51 13.65 3.42 -3.02
CA SER A 51 13.48 3.62 -4.46
C SER A 51 12.56 4.80 -4.75
N PRO A 52 12.90 5.66 -5.73
CA PRO A 52 11.91 6.57 -6.30
C PRO A 52 10.71 5.79 -6.84
N VAL A 53 9.52 6.38 -6.78
CA VAL A 53 8.29 5.71 -7.24
C VAL A 53 8.39 5.19 -8.67
N PRO A 54 8.90 5.93 -9.68
CA PRO A 54 9.03 5.38 -11.03
C PRO A 54 9.87 4.10 -11.08
N ALA A 55 10.99 4.06 -10.38
CA ALA A 55 11.85 2.87 -10.33
C ALA A 55 11.16 1.71 -9.60
N TYR A 56 10.43 1.98 -8.52
CA TYR A 56 9.64 1.00 -7.80
C TYR A 56 8.58 0.36 -8.72
N ILE A 57 7.83 1.17 -9.46
CA ILE A 57 6.80 0.72 -10.40
C ILE A 57 7.41 -0.10 -11.54
N ASP A 58 8.49 0.37 -12.14
CA ASP A 58 9.21 -0.37 -13.20
C ASP A 58 9.71 -1.71 -12.69
N GLY A 59 10.24 -1.75 -11.48
CA GLY A 59 10.67 -2.99 -10.84
C GLY A 59 9.53 -3.99 -10.66
N LEU A 60 8.33 -3.53 -10.33
CA LEU A 60 7.15 -4.40 -10.24
C LEU A 60 6.70 -4.93 -11.60
N ARG A 61 6.79 -4.11 -12.67
CA ARG A 61 6.46 -4.56 -14.03
C ARG A 61 7.41 -5.64 -14.51
N ASP A 62 8.70 -5.47 -14.23
CA ASP A 62 9.76 -6.34 -14.72
C ASP A 62 9.96 -7.59 -13.85
N ALA A 63 9.47 -7.56 -12.60
CA ALA A 63 9.66 -8.67 -11.68
C ALA A 63 8.92 -9.92 -12.16
N LYS A 64 9.65 -11.04 -12.22
CA LYS A 64 9.01 -12.34 -12.35
C LYS A 64 8.15 -12.58 -11.11
N ARG A 65 6.97 -13.09 -11.34
CA ARG A 65 6.09 -13.47 -10.25
C ARG A 65 6.69 -14.65 -9.49
N VAL A 66 7.09 -14.40 -8.25
CA VAL A 66 7.67 -15.44 -7.39
C VAL A 66 6.56 -16.34 -6.84
N PHE A 67 5.41 -15.76 -6.53
CA PHE A 67 4.24 -16.48 -6.02
C PHE A 67 3.10 -16.38 -7.02
N GLU A 68 2.37 -17.48 -7.18
CA GLU A 68 1.19 -17.50 -8.06
C GLU A 68 0.07 -16.61 -7.51
N SER A 69 -0.05 -16.53 -6.17
CA SER A 69 -1.08 -15.72 -5.51
C SER A 69 -0.53 -14.99 -4.31
N SER A 70 -1.05 -13.80 -4.09
CA SER A 70 -0.87 -13.07 -2.84
C SER A 70 -2.20 -12.48 -2.37
N MET A 71 -2.33 -12.34 -1.07
CA MET A 71 -3.50 -11.69 -0.47
C MET A 71 -3.04 -10.83 0.70
N HIS A 72 -3.30 -9.53 0.61
CA HIS A 72 -3.09 -8.59 1.69
C HIS A 72 -4.36 -8.47 2.53
N VAL A 73 -4.25 -8.79 3.81
CA VAL A 73 -5.31 -8.57 4.80
C VAL A 73 -4.89 -7.38 5.64
N LEU A 74 -5.63 -6.29 5.54
CA LEU A 74 -5.27 -5.03 6.17
C LEU A 74 -6.05 -4.79 7.46
N GLY A 75 -5.38 -4.21 8.45
CA GLY A 75 -6.04 -3.54 9.55
C GLY A 75 -6.65 -2.21 9.12
N ASP A 76 -7.49 -1.65 9.95
CA ASP A 76 -8.01 -0.30 9.76
C ASP A 76 -6.86 0.70 10.00
N PRO A 77 -6.59 1.63 9.07
CA PRO A 77 -5.47 2.56 9.24
C PRO A 77 -5.73 3.55 10.38
N LEU A 78 -4.69 3.83 11.15
CA LEU A 78 -4.67 5.01 12.01
C LEU A 78 -4.38 6.22 11.13
N ILE A 79 -5.33 7.15 11.06
CA ILE A 79 -5.27 8.31 10.18
C ILE A 79 -4.98 9.54 11.01
N SER A 80 -3.93 10.28 10.65
CA SER A 80 -3.62 11.59 11.19
C SER A 80 -3.84 12.63 10.09
N HIS A 81 -4.89 13.44 10.23
CA HIS A 81 -5.28 14.43 9.23
C HIS A 81 -5.99 15.61 9.91
N GLU A 82 -5.40 16.79 9.78
CA GLU A 82 -5.99 18.03 10.24
C GLU A 82 -7.01 18.55 9.21
N PRO A 83 -8.19 19.03 9.65
CA PRO A 83 -9.18 19.60 8.73
C PRO A 83 -8.57 20.70 7.86
N GLY A 84 -8.80 20.62 6.55
CA GLY A 84 -8.29 21.59 5.57
C GLY A 84 -6.82 21.42 5.18
N SER A 85 -6.09 20.49 5.81
CA SER A 85 -4.70 20.21 5.41
C SER A 85 -4.64 19.46 4.09
N ALA A 86 -3.64 19.77 3.28
CA ALA A 86 -3.33 19.04 2.04
C ALA A 86 -2.41 17.83 2.27
N THR A 87 -2.11 17.52 3.53
CA THR A 87 -1.25 16.39 3.93
C THR A 87 -1.94 15.54 4.99
N ALA A 88 -1.56 14.28 5.05
CA ALA A 88 -2.02 13.33 6.05
C ALA A 88 -0.96 12.24 6.28
N HIS A 89 -1.13 11.49 7.35
CA HIS A 89 -0.31 10.33 7.64
C HIS A 89 -1.18 9.12 7.94
N LEU A 90 -0.82 7.96 7.37
CA LEU A 90 -1.50 6.69 7.61
C LEU A 90 -0.52 5.69 8.22
N ASP A 91 -1.02 4.94 9.17
CA ASP A 91 -0.28 3.85 9.83
C ASP A 91 -1.16 2.60 9.77
N THR A 92 -0.73 1.59 8.98
CA THR A 92 -1.56 0.43 8.66
C THR A 92 -0.79 -0.86 8.91
N TYR A 93 -1.36 -1.74 9.72
CA TYR A 93 -0.90 -3.12 9.82
C TYR A 93 -1.49 -3.98 8.71
N ALA A 94 -0.71 -4.92 8.21
CA ALA A 94 -1.16 -5.90 7.23
C ALA A 94 -0.57 -7.28 7.51
N VAL A 95 -1.32 -8.31 7.17
CA VAL A 95 -0.80 -9.66 7.03
C VAL A 95 -0.87 -10.01 5.55
N VAL A 96 0.25 -10.41 4.98
CA VAL A 96 0.36 -10.74 3.55
C VAL A 96 0.61 -12.23 3.41
N HIS A 97 -0.30 -12.92 2.74
CA HIS A 97 -0.15 -14.32 2.40
C HIS A 97 0.34 -14.45 0.96
N GLN A 98 1.38 -15.26 0.75
CA GLN A 98 1.98 -15.51 -0.56
C GLN A 98 2.03 -17.03 -0.78
N LEU A 99 1.43 -17.49 -1.85
CA LEU A 99 1.36 -18.91 -2.19
C LEU A 99 2.11 -19.20 -3.50
N ASP A 100 2.97 -20.20 -3.49
CA ASP A 100 3.61 -20.68 -4.72
C ASP A 100 2.58 -21.13 -5.74
N LYS A 101 1.54 -21.83 -5.27
CA LYS A 101 0.41 -22.28 -6.07
C LYS A 101 -0.91 -22.11 -5.35
N VAL A 102 -1.94 -21.74 -6.10
CA VAL A 102 -3.28 -21.46 -5.58
C VAL A 102 -3.94 -22.68 -4.93
N ASP A 103 -3.58 -23.89 -5.38
CA ASP A 103 -4.10 -25.15 -4.83
C ASP A 103 -3.49 -25.52 -3.48
N GLY A 104 -2.53 -24.72 -2.99
CA GLY A 104 -1.84 -24.95 -1.73
C GLY A 104 -0.67 -25.93 -1.82
N SER A 105 -0.38 -26.48 -3.01
CA SER A 105 0.88 -27.21 -3.22
C SER A 105 2.04 -26.25 -3.39
N GLY A 106 3.24 -26.69 -3.10
CA GLY A 106 4.39 -25.80 -3.07
C GLY A 106 4.53 -25.06 -1.73
N GLY A 107 5.44 -24.08 -1.68
CA GLY A 107 5.70 -23.30 -0.50
C GLY A 107 4.73 -22.17 -0.30
N ASP A 108 4.67 -21.66 0.92
CA ASP A 108 3.97 -20.44 1.23
C ASP A 108 4.85 -19.52 2.09
N ALA A 109 4.52 -18.25 2.10
CA ALA A 109 5.08 -17.27 3.02
C ALA A 109 3.99 -16.39 3.58
N THR A 110 4.13 -16.01 4.84
CA THR A 110 3.24 -15.07 5.50
C THR A 110 4.08 -13.98 6.12
N LEU A 111 3.74 -12.74 5.87
CA LEU A 111 4.46 -11.56 6.32
C LEU A 111 3.55 -10.71 7.20
N GLY A 112 4.06 -10.28 8.35
CA GLY A 112 3.46 -9.17 9.10
C GLY A 112 4.14 -7.89 8.68
N VAL A 113 3.38 -6.93 8.21
CA VAL A 113 3.88 -5.67 7.64
C VAL A 113 3.23 -4.49 8.31
N ARG A 114 4.00 -3.42 8.49
CA ARG A 114 3.48 -2.12 8.88
C ARG A 114 3.83 -1.12 7.80
N TYR A 115 2.80 -0.48 7.25
CA TYR A 115 2.96 0.61 6.28
C TYR A 115 2.83 1.94 6.99
N LEU A 116 3.83 2.79 6.85
CA LEU A 116 3.82 4.18 7.31
C LEU A 116 3.83 5.06 6.06
N ASP A 117 2.73 5.77 5.82
CA ASP A 117 2.52 6.52 4.59
C ASP A 117 2.35 8.01 4.88
N ASP A 118 3.18 8.84 4.27
CA ASP A 118 2.93 10.25 4.13
C ASP A 118 2.14 10.48 2.84
N VAL A 119 0.99 11.12 2.96
CA VAL A 119 0.00 11.26 1.90
C VAL A 119 -0.25 12.74 1.62
N VAL A 120 -0.37 13.09 0.36
CA VAL A 120 -0.60 14.48 -0.07
C VAL A 120 -1.74 14.55 -1.08
N GLN A 121 -2.42 15.69 -1.13
CA GLN A 121 -3.35 15.97 -2.22
C GLN A 121 -2.60 16.38 -3.48
N ARG A 122 -3.00 15.82 -4.60
CA ARG A 122 -2.48 16.13 -5.92
C ARG A 122 -3.60 16.03 -6.96
N GLY A 123 -3.93 17.13 -7.60
CA GLY A 123 -5.00 17.14 -8.61
C GLY A 123 -6.36 16.69 -8.08
N GLY A 124 -6.69 17.08 -6.84
CA GLY A 124 -7.96 16.71 -6.20
C GLY A 124 -8.03 15.28 -5.65
N ARG A 125 -6.92 14.55 -5.64
CA ARG A 125 -6.83 13.19 -5.10
C ARG A 125 -5.75 13.09 -4.03
N TRP A 126 -5.93 12.14 -3.12
CA TRP A 126 -4.90 11.77 -2.15
C TRP A 126 -3.99 10.71 -2.76
N VAL A 127 -2.68 10.95 -2.69
CA VAL A 127 -1.65 10.02 -3.20
C VAL A 127 -0.53 9.86 -2.18
N ILE A 128 0.09 8.69 -2.18
CA ILE A 128 1.20 8.38 -1.27
C ILE A 128 2.47 9.04 -1.79
N ARG A 129 3.05 9.92 -1.00
CA ARG A 129 4.32 10.57 -1.34
C ARG A 129 5.52 9.83 -0.80
N HIS A 130 5.43 9.28 0.40
CA HIS A 130 6.47 8.47 0.99
C HIS A 130 5.84 7.28 1.70
N ARG A 131 6.25 6.09 1.32
CA ARG A 131 5.87 4.86 2.00
C ARG A 131 7.08 4.22 2.65
N GLN A 132 6.98 3.87 3.93
CA GLN A 132 7.87 2.93 4.60
C GLN A 132 7.12 1.63 4.81
N ALA A 133 7.58 0.56 4.15
CA ALA A 133 7.05 -0.79 4.37
C ALA A 133 8.01 -1.52 5.31
N ARG A 134 7.59 -1.73 6.55
CA ARG A 134 8.38 -2.42 7.58
C ARG A 134 7.91 -3.85 7.71
N ILE A 135 8.80 -4.81 7.50
CA ILE A 135 8.52 -6.21 7.76
C ILE A 135 8.76 -6.47 9.25
N LEU A 136 7.68 -6.77 9.97
CA LEU A 136 7.74 -7.01 11.41
C LEU A 136 8.14 -8.44 11.72
N TRP A 137 7.67 -9.37 10.92
CA TRP A 137 7.97 -10.80 11.02
C TRP A 137 7.65 -11.47 9.70
N HIS A 138 8.23 -12.66 9.49
CA HIS A 138 7.82 -13.50 8.37
C HIS A 138 7.89 -14.97 8.75
N ARG A 139 7.10 -15.79 8.07
CA ARG A 139 7.13 -17.24 8.12
C ARG A 139 7.11 -17.78 6.72
N ALA A 140 7.87 -18.82 6.48
CA ALA A 140 7.86 -19.54 5.22
C ALA A 140 7.76 -21.04 5.51
N SER A 141 6.99 -21.75 4.69
CA SER A 141 6.95 -23.21 4.69
C SER A 141 7.40 -23.72 3.35
N ALA A 142 8.13 -24.83 3.35
CA ALA A 142 8.46 -25.58 2.14
C ALA A 142 7.25 -26.43 1.75
N GLY A 143 6.90 -26.41 0.47
CA GLY A 143 5.85 -27.28 -0.07
C GLY A 143 6.29 -28.70 -0.26
#